data_f392fea13e45c81166d4761c42486707
#
_entry.id   f392fea13e45c81166d4761c42486707
#
_cell.length_a   1.000
_cell.length_b   1.000
_cell.length_c   1.000
_cell.angle_alpha   90.00
_cell.angle_beta   90.00
_cell.angle_gamma   90.00
#
_symmetry.space_group_name_H-M   'P 1'
#
loop_
_entity.id
_entity.type
_entity.pdbx_description
1 polymer ?
#
loop_
_entity_poly.entity_id
_entity_poly.type
_entity_poly.pdbx_seq_one_letter_code
_entity_poly.pdbx_strand_id
1 'polypeptide(L)'
;MKVAFCFPGQGSLEQGMGQDVATAVPEAMEVYERSSEACGLDLKRLCFDSPLDDMVETEVQQPALVATSLAMLAALRARGVKPDYVIGHSVGEFAAIAAAQSVSVEETIALVRERGLAMAEAVKERPGSMAAILGLDDEVVERLCRKIFGVWPANYNCPGQIVVSGENEAVNELCAKASEEGARRTVKLKVSGAFHSPLVARAAERLRPAVETVRFGDPQAAFMSTVTARFEDAQRMGSLLVDQLTAPVRYTQAASELVKDGVKTFVEVGPGNVLSGLMKRIDRSVKAIPVNDLASLEKVKEILHTT
;
A
#
# COMPACT_ATOMS: atom_id res chain seq x y z
N MET A 1 19.51 5.54 -15.11
CA MET A 1 18.94 6.14 -13.87
C MET A 1 18.14 5.05 -13.15
N LYS A 2 18.32 4.85 -11.84
CA LYS A 2 17.54 3.89 -11.06
C LYS A 2 16.16 4.44 -10.73
N VAL A 3 15.10 3.70 -11.07
CA VAL A 3 13.70 4.09 -10.90
C VAL A 3 12.99 3.08 -10.00
N ALA A 4 12.32 3.57 -8.94
CA ALA A 4 11.46 2.75 -8.10
C ALA A 4 9.98 3.03 -8.40
N PHE A 5 9.19 1.98 -8.59
CA PHE A 5 7.73 2.10 -8.61
C PHE A 5 7.18 1.85 -7.21
N CYS A 6 6.32 2.77 -6.76
CA CYS A 6 5.68 2.74 -5.45
C CYS A 6 4.18 2.51 -5.64
N PHE A 7 3.64 1.55 -4.90
CA PHE A 7 2.22 1.18 -5.01
C PHE A 7 1.47 1.60 -3.75
N PRO A 8 0.42 2.45 -3.91
CA PRO A 8 -0.32 2.97 -2.77
C PRO A 8 -1.15 1.91 -2.07
N GLY A 9 -1.50 2.19 -0.80
CA GLY A 9 -2.41 1.40 0.02
C GLY A 9 -3.75 2.09 0.24
N GLN A 10 -4.49 1.60 1.24
CA GLN A 10 -5.76 2.21 1.67
C GLN A 10 -5.55 3.69 2.04
N GLY A 11 -6.53 4.52 1.69
CA GLY A 11 -6.45 5.98 1.83
C GLY A 11 -6.16 6.73 0.53
N SER A 12 -5.92 5.99 -0.58
CA SER A 12 -5.72 6.56 -1.92
C SER A 12 -6.95 6.38 -2.83
N LEU A 13 -8.10 6.02 -2.26
CA LEU A 13 -9.34 5.80 -3.02
C LEU A 13 -9.85 7.11 -3.61
N GLU A 14 -10.16 7.08 -4.91
CA GLU A 14 -10.72 8.22 -5.66
C GLU A 14 -11.87 7.75 -6.54
N GLN A 15 -12.90 8.58 -6.69
CA GLN A 15 -13.99 8.29 -7.61
C GLN A 15 -13.51 8.42 -9.07
N GLY A 16 -13.87 7.46 -9.92
CA GLY A 16 -13.45 7.45 -11.31
C GLY A 16 -11.99 7.01 -11.52
N MET A 17 -11.34 6.46 -10.48
CA MET A 17 -9.92 6.09 -10.54
C MET A 17 -9.65 5.11 -11.69
N GLY A 18 -8.70 5.50 -12.55
CA GLY A 18 -8.24 4.69 -13.69
C GLY A 18 -9.14 4.64 -14.91
N GLN A 19 -10.32 5.26 -14.89
CA GLN A 19 -11.30 5.24 -16.00
C GLN A 19 -10.71 5.83 -17.28
N ASP A 20 -10.08 6.98 -17.19
CA ASP A 20 -9.47 7.68 -18.33
C ASP A 20 -8.35 6.86 -18.97
N VAL A 21 -7.48 6.28 -18.15
CA VAL A 21 -6.37 5.41 -18.61
C VAL A 21 -6.91 4.12 -19.22
N ALA A 22 -7.87 3.45 -18.57
CA ALA A 22 -8.48 2.22 -19.08
C ALA A 22 -9.24 2.45 -20.41
N THR A 23 -9.86 3.63 -20.56
CA THR A 23 -10.54 4.01 -21.82
C THR A 23 -9.54 4.25 -22.95
N ALA A 24 -8.38 4.82 -22.66
CA ALA A 24 -7.37 5.19 -23.65
C ALA A 24 -6.36 4.06 -23.95
N VAL A 25 -6.17 3.10 -23.06
CA VAL A 25 -5.14 2.07 -23.13
C VAL A 25 -5.76 0.69 -22.98
N PRO A 26 -5.86 -0.10 -24.06
CA PRO A 26 -6.49 -1.43 -24.05
C PRO A 26 -5.93 -2.38 -22.99
N GLU A 27 -4.60 -2.36 -22.78
CA GLU A 27 -3.93 -3.22 -21.80
C GLU A 27 -4.35 -2.88 -20.36
N ALA A 28 -4.70 -1.63 -20.07
CA ALA A 28 -5.23 -1.24 -18.77
C ALA A 28 -6.68 -1.70 -18.57
N MET A 29 -7.50 -1.65 -19.63
CA MET A 29 -8.87 -2.18 -19.59
C MET A 29 -8.86 -3.70 -19.36
N GLU A 30 -8.01 -4.44 -20.08
CA GLU A 30 -7.84 -5.88 -19.91
C GLU A 30 -7.51 -6.25 -18.45
N VAL A 31 -6.68 -5.46 -17.76
CA VAL A 31 -6.38 -5.69 -16.34
C VAL A 31 -7.64 -5.60 -15.49
N TYR A 32 -8.53 -4.63 -15.71
CA TYR A 32 -9.79 -4.54 -14.96
C TYR A 32 -10.72 -5.74 -15.25
N GLU A 33 -10.77 -6.21 -16.48
CA GLU A 33 -11.58 -7.37 -16.85
C GLU A 33 -11.10 -8.65 -16.17
N ARG A 34 -9.80 -8.96 -16.30
CA ARG A 34 -9.17 -10.11 -15.63
C ARG A 34 -9.27 -10.04 -14.12
N SER A 35 -9.10 -8.83 -13.56
CA SER A 35 -9.22 -8.60 -12.12
C SER A 35 -10.65 -8.81 -11.62
N SER A 36 -11.65 -8.38 -12.38
CA SER A 36 -13.06 -8.59 -12.03
C SER A 36 -13.42 -10.08 -12.00
N GLU A 37 -12.97 -10.84 -13.00
CA GLU A 37 -13.14 -12.30 -13.05
C GLU A 37 -12.45 -12.99 -11.87
N ALA A 38 -11.22 -12.58 -11.53
CA ALA A 38 -10.42 -13.19 -10.47
C ALA A 38 -11.00 -13.00 -9.06
N CYS A 39 -11.68 -11.89 -8.77
CA CYS A 39 -12.23 -11.60 -7.44
C CYS A 39 -13.77 -11.68 -7.35
N GLY A 40 -14.45 -11.86 -8.47
CA GLY A 40 -15.92 -11.90 -8.52
C GLY A 40 -16.62 -10.58 -8.23
N LEU A 41 -15.90 -9.44 -8.36
CA LEU A 41 -16.44 -8.08 -8.21
C LEU A 41 -16.44 -7.38 -9.58
N ASP A 42 -17.45 -6.58 -9.87
CA ASP A 42 -17.44 -5.69 -11.03
C ASP A 42 -16.56 -4.46 -10.74
N LEU A 43 -15.23 -4.65 -10.87
CA LEU A 43 -14.25 -3.62 -10.55
C LEU A 43 -14.32 -2.44 -11.50
N LYS A 44 -14.73 -2.62 -12.75
CA LYS A 44 -14.97 -1.51 -13.69
C LYS A 44 -16.07 -0.60 -13.17
N ARG A 45 -17.23 -1.15 -12.88
CA ARG A 45 -18.34 -0.38 -12.32
C ARG A 45 -17.96 0.29 -10.99
N LEU A 46 -17.32 -0.46 -10.10
CA LEU A 46 -16.89 0.07 -8.80
C LEU A 46 -15.93 1.24 -8.94
N CYS A 47 -14.87 1.11 -9.73
CA CYS A 47 -13.83 2.13 -9.85
C CYS A 47 -14.27 3.33 -10.71
N PHE A 48 -15.09 3.12 -11.75
CA PHE A 48 -15.41 4.15 -12.73
C PHE A 48 -16.68 4.93 -12.40
N ASP A 49 -17.73 4.24 -11.98
CA ASP A 49 -19.08 4.79 -11.95
C ASP A 49 -19.67 4.88 -10.54
N SER A 50 -19.19 4.05 -9.59
CA SER A 50 -19.78 3.99 -8.26
C SER A 50 -19.36 5.17 -7.38
N PRO A 51 -20.21 5.62 -6.47
CA PRO A 51 -19.81 6.55 -5.42
C PRO A 51 -18.78 5.91 -4.48
N LEU A 52 -17.95 6.73 -3.85
CA LEU A 52 -16.89 6.25 -2.94
C LEU A 52 -17.44 5.38 -1.81
N ASP A 53 -18.63 5.65 -1.34
CA ASP A 53 -19.27 4.89 -0.25
C ASP A 53 -19.50 3.42 -0.58
N ASP A 54 -19.63 3.05 -1.86
CA ASP A 54 -19.74 1.65 -2.31
C ASP A 54 -18.40 0.89 -2.20
N MET A 55 -17.29 1.61 -2.01
CA MET A 55 -15.94 1.06 -1.96
C MET A 55 -15.25 1.20 -0.60
N VAL A 56 -15.94 1.63 0.46
CA VAL A 56 -15.30 1.85 1.78
C VAL A 56 -14.98 0.57 2.53
N GLU A 57 -15.71 -0.52 2.25
CA GLU A 57 -15.46 -1.81 2.88
C GLU A 57 -14.12 -2.40 2.42
N THR A 58 -13.31 -2.87 3.38
CA THR A 58 -11.93 -3.25 3.12
C THR A 58 -11.80 -4.38 2.08
N GLU A 59 -12.76 -5.32 2.06
CA GLU A 59 -12.82 -6.43 1.11
C GLU A 59 -13.21 -6.00 -0.32
N VAL A 60 -13.75 -4.80 -0.50
CA VAL A 60 -14.05 -4.19 -1.81
C VAL A 60 -12.94 -3.22 -2.20
N GLN A 61 -12.53 -2.38 -1.27
CA GLN A 61 -11.53 -1.33 -1.49
C GLN A 61 -10.18 -1.88 -1.94
N GLN A 62 -9.71 -2.96 -1.30
CA GLN A 62 -8.38 -3.48 -1.59
C GLN A 62 -8.24 -4.02 -3.03
N PRO A 63 -9.14 -4.90 -3.54
CA PRO A 63 -9.11 -5.30 -4.94
C PRO A 63 -9.23 -4.12 -5.92
N ALA A 64 -10.08 -3.14 -5.63
CA ALA A 64 -10.26 -1.96 -6.47
C ALA A 64 -8.96 -1.13 -6.58
N LEU A 65 -8.29 -0.86 -5.47
CA LEU A 65 -7.02 -0.13 -5.43
C LEU A 65 -5.90 -0.87 -6.17
N VAL A 66 -5.77 -2.18 -5.94
CA VAL A 66 -4.71 -2.98 -6.56
C VAL A 66 -4.97 -3.16 -8.05
N ALA A 67 -6.21 -3.41 -8.48
CA ALA A 67 -6.55 -3.49 -9.90
C ALA A 67 -6.26 -2.17 -10.63
N THR A 68 -6.60 -1.03 -10.02
CA THR A 68 -6.28 0.30 -10.58
C THR A 68 -4.76 0.49 -10.69
N SER A 69 -4.00 0.13 -9.67
CA SER A 69 -2.54 0.21 -9.70
C SER A 69 -1.92 -0.68 -10.80
N LEU A 70 -2.44 -1.90 -10.97
CA LEU A 70 -1.99 -2.82 -12.01
C LEU A 70 -2.40 -2.38 -13.41
N ALA A 71 -3.57 -1.73 -13.57
CA ALA A 71 -3.99 -1.12 -14.84
C ALA A 71 -3.07 0.04 -15.24
N MET A 72 -2.71 0.92 -14.29
CA MET A 72 -1.70 1.97 -14.52
C MET A 72 -0.34 1.40 -14.87
N LEU A 73 0.08 0.31 -14.19
CA LEU A 73 1.31 -0.42 -14.50
C LEU A 73 1.30 -0.99 -15.92
N ALA A 74 0.19 -1.59 -16.36
CA ALA A 74 0.05 -2.10 -17.73
C ALA A 74 0.19 -0.98 -18.76
N ALA A 75 -0.43 0.17 -18.51
CA ALA A 75 -0.31 1.35 -19.36
C ALA A 75 1.13 1.92 -19.43
N LEU A 76 1.88 1.89 -18.31
CA LEU A 76 3.31 2.26 -18.28
C LEU A 76 4.14 1.28 -19.09
N ARG A 77 3.90 -0.03 -18.92
CA ARG A 77 4.60 -1.09 -19.66
C ARG A 77 4.36 -1.03 -21.17
N ALA A 78 3.13 -0.75 -21.60
CA ALA A 78 2.79 -0.54 -23.02
C ALA A 78 3.58 0.63 -23.63
N ARG A 79 4.04 1.58 -22.79
CA ARG A 79 4.92 2.71 -23.19
C ARG A 79 6.41 2.43 -23.03
N GLY A 80 6.80 1.19 -22.65
CA GLY A 80 8.19 0.80 -22.46
C GLY A 80 8.80 1.26 -21.13
N VAL A 81 8.00 1.80 -20.20
CA VAL A 81 8.48 2.25 -18.89
C VAL A 81 8.46 1.08 -17.91
N LYS A 82 9.61 0.78 -17.31
CA LYS A 82 9.82 -0.35 -16.38
C LYS A 82 10.54 0.12 -15.12
N PRO A 83 10.27 -0.50 -13.96
CA PRO A 83 11.01 -0.22 -12.73
C PRO A 83 12.30 -1.04 -12.64
N ASP A 84 13.31 -0.48 -11.93
CA ASP A 84 14.44 -1.25 -11.41
C ASP A 84 14.09 -1.83 -10.03
N TYR A 85 13.25 -1.11 -9.28
CA TYR A 85 12.83 -1.44 -7.91
C TYR A 85 11.33 -1.28 -7.77
N VAL A 86 10.75 -2.11 -6.91
CA VAL A 86 9.34 -2.01 -6.53
C VAL A 86 9.18 -2.00 -5.02
N ILE A 87 8.26 -1.18 -4.54
CA ILE A 87 7.89 -1.05 -3.13
C ILE A 87 6.39 -0.79 -3.02
N GLY A 88 5.73 -1.34 -2.01
CA GLY A 88 4.30 -1.11 -1.78
C GLY A 88 4.00 -0.68 -0.35
N HIS A 89 2.95 0.10 -0.16
CA HIS A 89 2.46 0.44 1.17
C HIS A 89 1.29 -0.46 1.54
N SER A 90 1.44 -1.30 2.57
CA SER A 90 0.39 -2.24 3.00
C SER A 90 -0.11 -3.10 1.83
N VAL A 91 -1.39 -3.03 1.45
CA VAL A 91 -1.93 -3.79 0.30
C VAL A 91 -1.19 -3.52 -1.00
N GLY A 92 -0.54 -2.37 -1.14
CA GLY A 92 0.31 -2.04 -2.29
C GLY A 92 1.50 -2.99 -2.48
N GLU A 93 1.95 -3.74 -1.45
CA GLU A 93 3.00 -4.77 -1.64
C GLU A 93 2.56 -5.90 -2.59
N PHE A 94 1.27 -6.22 -2.64
CA PHE A 94 0.73 -7.18 -3.61
C PHE A 94 0.92 -6.68 -5.04
N ALA A 95 0.60 -5.40 -5.29
CA ALA A 95 0.85 -4.78 -6.58
C ALA A 95 2.35 -4.68 -6.90
N ALA A 96 3.21 -4.42 -5.91
CA ALA A 96 4.66 -4.37 -6.07
C ALA A 96 5.23 -5.74 -6.51
N ILE A 97 4.79 -6.83 -5.89
CA ILE A 97 5.22 -8.20 -6.24
C ILE A 97 4.74 -8.58 -7.65
N ALA A 98 3.51 -8.21 -8.04
CA ALA A 98 3.03 -8.36 -9.41
C ALA A 98 3.82 -7.48 -10.41
N ALA A 99 4.19 -6.27 -10.00
CA ALA A 99 5.05 -5.40 -10.80
C ALA A 99 6.47 -5.95 -10.97
N ALA A 100 6.98 -6.71 -10.01
CA ALA A 100 8.21 -7.47 -10.15
C ALA A 100 8.07 -8.71 -11.06
N GLN A 101 6.86 -9.01 -11.56
CA GLN A 101 6.53 -10.20 -12.36
C GLN A 101 6.74 -11.54 -11.61
N SER A 102 6.66 -11.50 -10.28
CA SER A 102 6.79 -12.70 -9.46
C SER A 102 5.48 -13.48 -9.31
N VAL A 103 4.34 -12.85 -9.61
CA VAL A 103 2.99 -13.42 -9.54
C VAL A 103 2.11 -12.79 -10.63
N SER A 104 1.12 -13.52 -11.11
CA SER A 104 0.18 -13.02 -12.13
C SER A 104 -0.80 -11.96 -11.56
N VAL A 105 -1.46 -11.23 -12.46
CA VAL A 105 -2.51 -10.26 -12.08
C VAL A 105 -3.64 -10.98 -11.35
N GLU A 106 -4.12 -12.09 -11.90
CA GLU A 106 -5.24 -12.86 -11.36
C GLU A 106 -4.95 -13.40 -9.96
N GLU A 107 -3.79 -14.04 -9.77
CA GLU A 107 -3.39 -14.56 -8.46
C GLU A 107 -3.23 -13.42 -7.45
N THR A 108 -2.65 -12.27 -7.87
CA THR A 108 -2.54 -11.08 -7.04
C THR A 108 -3.90 -10.61 -6.55
N ILE A 109 -4.85 -10.44 -7.47
CA ILE A 109 -6.20 -9.95 -7.15
C ILE A 109 -6.99 -10.96 -6.30
N ALA A 110 -6.87 -12.25 -6.58
CA ALA A 110 -7.47 -13.29 -5.75
C ALA A 110 -6.93 -13.25 -4.32
N LEU A 111 -5.61 -13.15 -4.14
CA LEU A 111 -4.99 -13.00 -2.82
C LEU A 111 -5.44 -11.72 -2.10
N VAL A 112 -5.53 -10.60 -2.82
CA VAL A 112 -5.99 -9.32 -2.26
C VAL A 112 -7.47 -9.40 -1.83
N ARG A 113 -8.31 -10.12 -2.58
CA ARG A 113 -9.69 -10.36 -2.19
C ARG A 113 -9.77 -11.18 -0.91
N GLU A 114 -9.01 -12.28 -0.81
CA GLU A 114 -8.92 -13.09 0.41
C GLU A 114 -8.38 -12.29 1.59
N ARG A 115 -7.37 -11.43 1.37
CA ARG A 115 -6.85 -10.51 2.39
C ARG A 115 -7.94 -9.58 2.91
N GLY A 116 -8.69 -8.94 2.02
CA GLY A 116 -9.77 -8.04 2.39
C GLY A 116 -10.85 -8.74 3.21
N LEU A 117 -11.29 -9.91 2.78
CA LEU A 117 -12.27 -10.74 3.49
C LEU A 117 -11.77 -11.17 4.86
N ALA A 118 -10.52 -11.65 4.95
CA ALA A 118 -9.91 -12.06 6.21
C ALA A 118 -9.80 -10.90 7.21
N MET A 119 -9.42 -9.71 6.72
CA MET A 119 -9.33 -8.50 7.55
C MET A 119 -10.71 -8.02 8.01
N ALA A 120 -11.72 -8.03 7.14
CA ALA A 120 -13.10 -7.65 7.50
C ALA A 120 -13.67 -8.56 8.60
N GLU A 121 -13.41 -9.86 8.52
CA GLU A 121 -13.87 -10.81 9.53
C GLU A 121 -13.12 -10.64 10.87
N ALA A 122 -11.78 -10.49 10.84
CA ALA A 122 -10.99 -10.29 12.05
C ALA A 122 -11.42 -9.02 12.82
N VAL A 123 -11.81 -7.97 12.13
CA VAL A 123 -12.31 -6.73 12.73
C VAL A 123 -13.67 -6.94 13.43
N LYS A 124 -14.56 -7.78 12.87
CA LYS A 124 -15.83 -8.11 13.51
C LYS A 124 -15.62 -8.86 14.83
N GLU A 125 -14.60 -9.72 14.88
CA GLU A 125 -14.26 -10.46 16.10
C GLU A 125 -13.57 -9.57 17.15
N ARG A 126 -12.65 -8.70 16.71
CA ARG A 126 -11.87 -7.81 17.59
C ARG A 126 -11.85 -6.39 17.02
N PRO A 127 -12.85 -5.58 17.35
CA PRO A 127 -12.90 -4.17 16.94
C PRO A 127 -11.71 -3.39 17.50
N GLY A 128 -11.27 -2.39 16.75
CA GLY A 128 -10.20 -1.48 17.16
C GLY A 128 -10.15 -0.26 16.27
N SER A 129 -9.14 0.56 16.44
CA SER A 129 -8.98 1.79 15.67
C SER A 129 -7.54 2.09 15.35
N MET A 130 -7.34 3.09 14.49
CA MET A 130 -6.03 3.61 14.12
C MET A 130 -6.02 5.14 14.23
N ALA A 131 -4.87 5.70 14.54
CA ALA A 131 -4.67 7.16 14.56
C ALA A 131 -3.30 7.53 14.00
N ALA A 132 -3.26 8.61 13.21
CA ALA A 132 -2.03 9.23 12.77
C ALA A 132 -1.54 10.24 13.81
N ILE A 133 -0.30 10.09 14.25
CA ILE A 133 0.41 11.01 15.16
C ILE A 133 1.37 11.84 14.31
N LEU A 134 1.22 13.15 14.37
CA LEU A 134 1.96 14.09 13.55
C LEU A 134 2.83 15.01 14.41
N GLY A 135 4.11 15.15 14.06
CA GLY A 135 5.03 16.10 14.64
C GLY A 135 5.82 15.58 15.84
N LEU A 136 5.74 14.29 16.15
CA LEU A 136 6.63 13.63 17.12
C LEU A 136 7.63 12.73 16.39
N ASP A 137 8.77 12.53 17.00
CA ASP A 137 9.75 11.54 16.56
C ASP A 137 9.25 10.12 16.85
N ASP A 138 9.66 9.16 16.02
CA ASP A 138 9.20 7.78 16.08
C ASP A 138 9.47 7.15 17.46
N GLU A 139 10.64 7.42 18.06
CA GLU A 139 11.03 6.91 19.38
C GLU A 139 10.09 7.37 20.49
N VAL A 140 9.54 8.60 20.39
CA VAL A 140 8.57 9.13 21.37
C VAL A 140 7.27 8.33 21.27
N VAL A 141 6.76 8.12 20.04
CA VAL A 141 5.52 7.36 19.83
C VAL A 141 5.70 5.90 20.25
N GLU A 142 6.83 5.27 19.89
CA GLU A 142 7.14 3.90 20.33
C GLU A 142 7.22 3.78 21.86
N ARG A 143 7.81 4.79 22.55
CA ARG A 143 7.85 4.84 24.00
C ARG A 143 6.44 4.90 24.61
N LEU A 144 5.53 5.67 24.00
CA LEU A 144 4.12 5.72 24.42
C LEU A 144 3.43 4.36 24.19
N CYS A 145 3.61 3.73 23.03
CA CYS A 145 3.07 2.39 22.74
C CYS A 145 3.56 1.34 23.75
N ARG A 146 4.82 1.40 24.20
CA ARG A 146 5.35 0.49 25.24
C ARG A 146 4.72 0.69 26.61
N LYS A 147 4.24 1.90 26.93
CA LYS A 147 3.63 2.25 28.22
C LYS A 147 2.14 1.98 28.27
N ILE A 148 1.46 1.98 27.15
CA ILE A 148 0.02 1.81 27.03
C ILE A 148 -0.25 0.42 26.43
N PHE A 149 -0.88 -0.44 27.20
CA PHE A 149 -1.22 -1.78 26.73
C PHE A 149 -2.33 -1.73 25.67
N GLY A 150 -2.21 -2.55 24.63
CA GLY A 150 -3.26 -2.68 23.60
C GLY A 150 -3.12 -1.71 22.42
N VAL A 151 -2.00 -0.99 22.29
CA VAL A 151 -1.71 -0.14 21.12
C VAL A 151 -0.29 -0.35 20.63
N TRP A 152 -0.11 -0.34 19.31
CA TRP A 152 1.16 -0.63 18.62
C TRP A 152 1.44 0.38 17.51
N PRO A 153 2.73 0.63 17.15
CA PRO A 153 3.07 1.29 15.91
C PRO A 153 2.59 0.44 14.72
N ALA A 154 1.91 1.06 13.77
CA ALA A 154 1.33 0.39 12.60
C ALA A 154 1.97 0.83 11.27
N ASN A 155 2.23 2.13 11.08
CA ASN A 155 2.86 2.62 9.86
C ASN A 155 3.89 3.71 10.18
N TYR A 156 5.14 3.49 9.79
CA TYR A 156 6.18 4.51 9.75
C TYR A 156 6.16 5.17 8.38
N ASN A 157 5.36 6.23 8.22
CA ASN A 157 5.06 6.80 6.92
C ASN A 157 6.15 7.75 6.39
N CYS A 158 6.60 8.67 7.23
CA CYS A 158 7.71 9.57 6.95
C CYS A 158 8.15 10.24 8.27
N PRO A 159 9.31 10.90 8.35
CA PRO A 159 9.74 11.61 9.55
C PRO A 159 8.64 12.50 10.13
N GLY A 160 8.31 12.29 11.40
CA GLY A 160 7.24 12.98 12.12
C GLY A 160 5.82 12.61 11.68
N GLN A 161 5.63 11.45 11.10
CA GLN A 161 4.29 10.89 10.82
C GLN A 161 4.28 9.37 10.99
N ILE A 162 3.76 8.94 12.12
CA ILE A 162 3.55 7.53 12.46
C ILE A 162 2.06 7.27 12.68
N VAL A 163 1.58 6.12 12.24
CA VAL A 163 0.23 5.64 12.56
C VAL A 163 0.35 4.59 13.66
N VAL A 164 -0.54 4.70 14.64
CA VAL A 164 -0.71 3.70 15.70
C VAL A 164 -2.03 2.95 15.50
N SER A 165 -2.07 1.71 15.97
CA SER A 165 -3.18 0.80 15.80
C SER A 165 -3.40 0.01 17.08
N GLY A 166 -4.66 -0.19 17.50
CA GLY A 166 -4.93 -0.89 18.74
C GLY A 166 -6.38 -0.88 19.17
N GLU A 167 -6.61 -1.24 20.42
CA GLU A 167 -7.90 -1.13 21.09
C GLU A 167 -8.37 0.32 21.15
N ASN A 168 -9.65 0.56 21.05
CA ASN A 168 -10.21 1.92 20.92
C ASN A 168 -9.77 2.84 22.06
N GLU A 169 -9.86 2.36 23.30
CA GLU A 169 -9.48 3.09 24.50
C GLU A 169 -7.97 3.37 24.55
N ALA A 170 -7.15 2.36 24.19
CA ALA A 170 -5.69 2.49 24.16
C ALA A 170 -5.22 3.49 23.11
N VAL A 171 -5.85 3.50 21.91
CA VAL A 171 -5.58 4.50 20.88
C VAL A 171 -5.98 5.90 21.33
N ASN A 172 -7.14 6.04 22.03
CA ASN A 172 -7.56 7.32 22.57
C ASN A 172 -6.59 7.84 23.63
N GLU A 173 -6.16 6.99 24.57
CA GLU A 173 -5.18 7.33 25.60
C GLU A 173 -3.84 7.76 24.95
N LEU A 174 -3.38 7.00 23.96
CA LEU A 174 -2.16 7.35 23.26
C LEU A 174 -2.25 8.71 22.56
N CYS A 175 -3.39 9.01 21.90
CA CYS A 175 -3.62 10.32 21.29
C CYS A 175 -3.56 11.46 22.29
N ALA A 176 -4.14 11.30 23.49
CA ALA A 176 -4.07 12.28 24.56
C ALA A 176 -2.62 12.48 25.04
N LYS A 177 -1.91 11.37 25.33
CA LYS A 177 -0.51 11.41 25.74
C LYS A 177 0.43 11.99 24.68
N ALA A 178 0.21 11.66 23.41
CA ALA A 178 0.97 12.25 22.32
C ALA A 178 0.77 13.78 22.23
N SER A 179 -0.44 14.26 22.50
CA SER A 179 -0.72 15.71 22.55
C SER A 179 0.00 16.38 23.74
N GLU A 180 0.05 15.73 24.91
CA GLU A 180 0.83 16.20 26.09
C GLU A 180 2.35 16.25 25.80
N GLU A 181 2.87 15.29 25.01
CA GLU A 181 4.28 15.21 24.56
C GLU A 181 4.61 16.17 23.39
N GLY A 182 3.63 16.97 22.94
CA GLY A 182 3.83 18.00 21.93
C GLY A 182 3.53 17.58 20.49
N ALA A 183 2.74 16.52 20.28
CA ALA A 183 2.27 16.21 18.94
C ALA A 183 1.55 17.41 18.32
N ARG A 184 1.94 17.77 17.10
CA ARG A 184 1.29 18.87 16.36
C ARG A 184 -0.18 18.57 16.08
N ARG A 185 -0.51 17.30 15.85
CA ARG A 185 -1.87 16.83 15.58
C ARG A 185 -1.96 15.32 15.77
N THR A 186 -3.10 14.86 16.32
CA THR A 186 -3.52 13.47 16.30
C THR A 186 -4.79 13.36 15.48
N VAL A 187 -4.88 12.38 14.58
CA VAL A 187 -6.02 12.21 13.65
C VAL A 187 -6.47 10.77 13.66
N LYS A 188 -7.67 10.51 14.16
CA LYS A 188 -8.30 9.19 13.99
C LYS A 188 -8.54 8.90 12.52
N LEU A 189 -8.16 7.72 12.07
CA LEU A 189 -8.38 7.29 10.71
C LEU A 189 -9.79 6.69 10.54
N LYS A 190 -10.38 6.93 9.38
CA LYS A 190 -11.66 6.31 8.98
C LYS A 190 -11.42 4.91 8.45
N VAL A 191 -11.06 3.99 9.34
CA VAL A 191 -10.82 2.57 9.01
C VAL A 191 -11.62 1.70 9.94
N SER A 192 -12.00 0.51 9.48
CA SER A 192 -12.87 -0.41 10.20
C SER A 192 -12.19 -1.15 11.35
N GLY A 193 -10.85 -1.16 11.45
CA GLY A 193 -10.16 -1.97 12.44
C GLY A 193 -8.72 -1.59 12.74
N ALA A 194 -8.14 -2.32 13.69
CA ALA A 194 -6.77 -2.15 14.16
C ALA A 194 -5.77 -2.93 13.29
N PHE A 195 -5.61 -2.50 12.02
CA PHE A 195 -4.71 -3.13 11.06
C PHE A 195 -3.24 -2.97 11.46
N HIS A 196 -2.38 -3.87 10.98
CA HIS A 196 -0.95 -3.88 11.27
C HIS A 196 -0.64 -3.99 12.78
N SER A 197 -1.47 -4.76 13.51
CA SER A 197 -1.32 -5.02 14.92
C SER A 197 -1.66 -6.48 15.26
N PRO A 198 -1.29 -7.00 16.45
CA PRO A 198 -1.67 -8.34 16.86
C PRO A 198 -3.20 -8.58 16.94
N LEU A 199 -4.03 -7.53 16.94
CA LEU A 199 -5.48 -7.68 17.01
C LEU A 199 -6.06 -8.35 15.76
N VAL A 200 -5.40 -8.27 14.61
CA VAL A 200 -5.83 -8.91 13.36
C VAL A 200 -5.05 -10.19 13.03
N ALA A 201 -4.47 -10.87 14.02
CA ALA A 201 -3.74 -12.12 13.82
C ALA A 201 -4.57 -13.21 13.12
N ARG A 202 -5.87 -13.29 13.40
CA ARG A 202 -6.82 -14.17 12.70
C ARG A 202 -6.85 -13.96 11.18
N ALA A 203 -6.69 -12.71 10.73
CA ALA A 203 -6.63 -12.42 9.30
C ALA A 203 -5.36 -13.05 8.67
N ALA A 204 -4.23 -13.01 9.36
CA ALA A 204 -2.99 -13.64 8.89
C ALA A 204 -3.13 -15.18 8.82
N GLU A 205 -3.73 -15.80 9.83
CA GLU A 205 -4.00 -17.24 9.86
C GLU A 205 -4.90 -17.66 8.69
N ARG A 206 -5.94 -16.86 8.39
CA ARG A 206 -6.89 -17.13 7.31
C ARG A 206 -6.30 -16.91 5.92
N LEU A 207 -5.45 -15.89 5.74
CA LEU A 207 -4.81 -15.60 4.45
C LEU A 207 -3.75 -16.63 4.08
N ARG A 208 -3.05 -17.19 5.09
CA ARG A 208 -1.91 -18.10 4.87
C ARG A 208 -2.18 -19.24 3.89
N PRO A 209 -3.28 -20.05 4.02
CA PRO A 209 -3.56 -21.13 3.08
C PRO A 209 -3.67 -20.67 1.62
N ALA A 210 -4.28 -19.51 1.38
CA ALA A 210 -4.39 -18.97 0.02
C ALA A 210 -3.02 -18.58 -0.55
N VAL A 211 -2.16 -17.95 0.25
CA VAL A 211 -0.80 -17.59 -0.14
C VAL A 211 0.05 -18.83 -0.44
N GLU A 212 -0.08 -19.90 0.35
CA GLU A 212 0.65 -21.16 0.17
C GLU A 212 0.30 -21.88 -1.14
N THR A 213 -0.84 -21.59 -1.78
CA THR A 213 -1.20 -22.15 -3.09
C THR A 213 -0.50 -21.44 -4.25
N VAL A 214 0.03 -20.23 -4.04
CA VAL A 214 0.64 -19.41 -5.08
C VAL A 214 2.15 -19.65 -5.15
N ARG A 215 2.64 -19.82 -6.38
CA ARG A 215 4.07 -19.94 -6.64
C ARG A 215 4.66 -18.58 -7.06
N PHE A 216 5.49 -18.03 -6.20
CA PHE A 216 6.22 -16.80 -6.50
C PHE A 216 7.46 -17.11 -7.35
N GLY A 217 7.57 -16.45 -8.51
CA GLY A 217 8.74 -16.52 -9.39
C GLY A 217 9.81 -15.49 -9.00
N ASP A 218 11.02 -15.64 -9.56
CA ASP A 218 12.10 -14.69 -9.34
C ASP A 218 11.74 -13.30 -9.87
N PRO A 219 11.95 -12.23 -9.07
CA PRO A 219 11.56 -10.88 -9.43
C PRO A 219 12.40 -10.32 -10.57
N GLN A 220 11.77 -9.69 -11.57
CA GLN A 220 12.43 -8.97 -12.66
C GLN A 220 12.85 -7.54 -12.27
N ALA A 221 12.26 -7.01 -11.21
CA ALA A 221 12.67 -5.77 -10.55
C ALA A 221 12.87 -6.07 -9.06
N ALA A 222 13.87 -5.47 -8.43
CA ALA A 222 14.20 -5.76 -7.04
C ALA A 222 13.04 -5.36 -6.11
N PHE A 223 12.53 -6.31 -5.34
CA PHE A 223 11.43 -6.07 -4.39
C PHE A 223 11.97 -5.62 -3.04
N MET A 224 11.54 -4.44 -2.62
CA MET A 224 11.78 -3.87 -1.29
C MET A 224 10.54 -4.09 -0.43
N SER A 225 10.65 -4.94 0.60
CA SER A 225 9.56 -5.18 1.54
C SER A 225 9.48 -4.08 2.59
N THR A 226 8.26 -3.62 2.88
CA THR A 226 8.00 -2.68 3.99
C THR A 226 7.83 -3.38 5.35
N VAL A 227 7.79 -4.71 5.39
CA VAL A 227 7.84 -5.48 6.65
C VAL A 227 9.25 -5.48 7.22
N THR A 228 10.24 -5.80 6.39
CA THR A 228 11.65 -5.96 6.81
C THR A 228 12.51 -4.72 6.54
N ALA A 229 12.05 -3.81 5.68
CA ALA A 229 12.82 -2.72 5.09
C ALA A 229 14.10 -3.22 4.39
N ARG A 230 14.02 -4.37 3.70
CA ARG A 230 15.12 -5.02 2.98
C ARG A 230 14.68 -5.50 1.60
N PHE A 231 15.64 -5.73 0.73
CA PHE A 231 15.40 -6.47 -0.50
C PHE A 231 15.12 -7.93 -0.16
N GLU A 232 14.09 -8.49 -0.79
CA GLU A 232 13.64 -9.84 -0.53
C GLU A 232 13.46 -10.62 -1.84
N ASP A 233 13.69 -11.92 -1.78
CA ASP A 233 13.57 -12.84 -2.91
C ASP A 233 12.19 -13.53 -2.96
N ALA A 234 11.98 -14.32 -4.02
CA ALA A 234 10.74 -15.06 -4.24
C ALA A 234 10.35 -15.98 -3.07
N GLN A 235 11.34 -16.58 -2.38
CA GLN A 235 11.09 -17.53 -1.29
C GLN A 235 10.46 -16.84 -0.06
N ARG A 236 10.74 -15.55 0.12
CA ARG A 236 10.24 -14.76 1.25
C ARG A 236 8.91 -14.06 0.97
N MET A 237 8.57 -13.78 -0.31
CA MET A 237 7.41 -12.96 -0.68
C MET A 237 6.11 -13.47 -0.06
N GLY A 238 5.81 -14.76 -0.18
CA GLY A 238 4.57 -15.32 0.38
C GLY A 238 4.46 -15.14 1.89
N SER A 239 5.52 -15.48 2.65
CA SER A 239 5.51 -15.29 4.11
C SER A 239 5.36 -13.82 4.50
N LEU A 240 6.02 -12.90 3.79
CA LEU A 240 5.94 -11.46 4.05
C LEU A 240 4.54 -10.90 3.80
N LEU A 241 3.82 -11.37 2.77
CA LEU A 241 2.43 -10.97 2.53
C LEU A 241 1.47 -11.38 3.65
N VAL A 242 1.77 -12.47 4.37
CA VAL A 242 1.03 -12.89 5.56
C VAL A 242 1.47 -12.06 6.78
N ASP A 243 2.78 -11.97 7.00
CA ASP A 243 3.37 -11.33 8.19
C ASP A 243 3.02 -9.83 8.25
N GLN A 244 2.88 -9.15 7.09
CA GLN A 244 2.53 -7.72 7.04
C GLN A 244 1.18 -7.39 7.71
N LEU A 245 0.23 -8.35 7.84
CA LEU A 245 -1.05 -8.05 8.45
C LEU A 245 -0.91 -7.67 9.92
N THR A 246 0.06 -8.26 10.60
CA THR A 246 0.33 -8.02 12.04
C THR A 246 1.61 -7.22 12.30
N ALA A 247 2.43 -7.02 11.28
CA ALA A 247 3.66 -6.25 11.36
C ALA A 247 3.46 -4.78 10.94
N PRO A 248 4.25 -3.85 11.48
CA PRO A 248 4.20 -2.46 11.03
C PRO A 248 4.71 -2.30 9.60
N VAL A 249 4.12 -1.37 8.86
CA VAL A 249 4.60 -0.91 7.55
C VAL A 249 5.76 0.06 7.77
N ARG A 250 6.97 -0.33 7.44
CA ARG A 250 8.21 0.43 7.60
C ARG A 250 8.55 1.23 6.34
N TYR A 251 7.60 2.04 5.86
CA TYR A 251 7.74 2.73 4.58
C TYR A 251 8.90 3.71 4.56
N THR A 252 9.08 4.49 5.63
CA THR A 252 10.22 5.43 5.77
C THR A 252 11.56 4.71 5.64
N GLN A 253 11.73 3.62 6.38
CA GLN A 253 12.97 2.85 6.40
C GLN A 253 13.25 2.22 5.02
N ALA A 254 12.25 1.55 4.44
CA ALA A 254 12.36 0.89 3.14
C ALA A 254 12.66 1.89 2.01
N ALA A 255 11.97 3.02 1.98
CA ALA A 255 12.23 4.08 0.99
C ALA A 255 13.63 4.70 1.17
N SER A 256 14.09 4.88 2.41
CA SER A 256 15.44 5.38 2.70
C SER A 256 16.53 4.42 2.24
N GLU A 257 16.33 3.10 2.35
CA GLU A 257 17.25 2.10 1.81
C GLU A 257 17.33 2.17 0.27
N LEU A 258 16.19 2.36 -0.42
CA LEU A 258 16.18 2.59 -1.88
C LEU A 258 16.97 3.84 -2.27
N VAL A 259 16.84 4.94 -1.51
CA VAL A 259 17.61 6.17 -1.75
C VAL A 259 19.11 5.92 -1.55
N LYS A 260 19.51 5.21 -0.50
CA LYS A 260 20.91 4.82 -0.24
C LYS A 260 21.48 3.95 -1.36
N ASP A 261 20.64 3.07 -1.95
CA ASP A 261 21.02 2.24 -3.10
C ASP A 261 21.07 3.02 -4.43
N GLY A 262 20.82 4.32 -4.38
CA GLY A 262 20.99 5.25 -5.50
C GLY A 262 19.73 5.53 -6.31
N VAL A 263 18.54 5.15 -5.84
CA VAL A 263 17.28 5.53 -6.46
C VAL A 263 17.09 7.04 -6.34
N LYS A 264 16.85 7.71 -7.48
CA LYS A 264 16.63 9.16 -7.56
C LYS A 264 15.23 9.52 -8.05
N THR A 265 14.49 8.56 -8.59
CA THR A 265 13.14 8.77 -9.11
C THR A 265 12.21 7.70 -8.56
N PHE A 266 11.17 8.15 -7.89
CA PHE A 266 10.08 7.34 -7.37
C PHE A 266 8.82 7.66 -8.18
N VAL A 267 8.21 6.64 -8.77
CA VAL A 267 6.97 6.76 -9.53
C VAL A 267 5.86 6.09 -8.72
N GLU A 268 4.91 6.85 -8.23
CA GLU A 268 3.73 6.32 -7.55
C GLU A 268 2.73 5.86 -8.60
N VAL A 269 2.50 4.55 -8.67
CA VAL A 269 1.68 3.91 -9.69
C VAL A 269 0.35 3.49 -9.08
N GLY A 270 -0.72 4.20 -9.38
CA GLY A 270 -2.04 3.94 -8.82
C GLY A 270 -2.79 5.22 -8.44
N PRO A 271 -3.97 5.11 -7.82
CA PRO A 271 -4.79 6.27 -7.50
C PRO A 271 -4.14 7.15 -6.41
N GLY A 272 -4.43 8.44 -6.46
CA GLY A 272 -3.94 9.42 -5.49
C GLY A 272 -2.48 9.85 -5.68
N ASN A 273 -1.92 10.43 -4.62
CA ASN A 273 -0.55 10.95 -4.61
C ASN A 273 0.08 10.92 -3.21
N VAL A 274 -0.39 10.00 -2.36
CA VAL A 274 -0.01 9.89 -0.95
C VAL A 274 1.47 9.59 -0.80
N LEU A 275 1.97 8.57 -1.50
CA LEU A 275 3.38 8.14 -1.39
C LEU A 275 4.34 9.19 -1.95
N SER A 276 3.95 9.88 -3.03
CA SER A 276 4.71 11.02 -3.56
C SER A 276 4.82 12.16 -2.54
N GLY A 277 3.77 12.39 -1.77
CA GLY A 277 3.79 13.33 -0.64
C GLY A 277 4.70 12.88 0.50
N LEU A 278 4.71 11.59 0.84
CA LEU A 278 5.59 11.01 1.85
C LEU A 278 7.06 11.09 1.43
N MET A 279 7.36 10.73 0.18
CA MET A 279 8.73 10.76 -0.36
C MET A 279 9.37 12.14 -0.26
N LYS A 280 8.63 13.22 -0.55
CA LYS A 280 9.11 14.61 -0.38
C LYS A 280 9.49 14.97 1.05
N ARG A 281 8.98 14.23 2.04
CA ARG A 281 9.31 14.39 3.46
C ARG A 281 10.42 13.45 3.91
N ILE A 282 10.55 12.27 3.28
CA ILE A 282 11.62 11.31 3.55
C ILE A 282 12.93 11.84 2.99
N ASP A 283 12.95 12.22 1.71
CA ASP A 283 14.14 12.80 1.07
C ASP A 283 13.76 13.82 -0.01
N ARG A 284 14.19 15.07 0.18
CA ARG A 284 13.90 16.17 -0.77
C ARG A 284 14.79 16.14 -2.02
N SER A 285 15.83 15.34 -2.05
CA SER A 285 16.75 15.25 -3.19
C SER A 285 16.23 14.35 -4.31
N VAL A 286 15.18 13.55 -4.04
CA VAL A 286 14.58 12.64 -5.03
C VAL A 286 13.39 13.27 -5.74
N LYS A 287 13.13 12.81 -6.96
CA LYS A 287 11.88 13.12 -7.68
C LYS A 287 10.81 12.10 -7.26
N ALA A 288 9.63 12.56 -6.87
CA ALA A 288 8.46 11.73 -6.62
C ALA A 288 7.33 12.17 -7.56
N ILE A 289 6.88 11.26 -8.41
CA ILE A 289 5.97 11.52 -9.53
C ILE A 289 4.76 10.60 -9.40
N PRO A 290 3.54 11.12 -9.16
CA PRO A 290 2.34 10.32 -9.22
C PRO A 290 1.95 10.03 -10.68
N VAL A 291 1.50 8.80 -10.93
CA VAL A 291 0.89 8.34 -12.19
C VAL A 291 -0.47 7.75 -11.83
N ASN A 292 -1.48 8.60 -11.86
CA ASN A 292 -2.85 8.30 -11.42
C ASN A 292 -3.92 8.67 -12.46
N ASP A 293 -3.52 9.26 -13.58
CA ASP A 293 -4.38 9.63 -14.71
C ASP A 293 -3.62 9.58 -16.05
N LEU A 294 -4.33 9.79 -17.14
CA LEU A 294 -3.75 9.78 -18.48
C LEU A 294 -2.71 10.90 -18.69
N ALA A 295 -2.93 12.06 -18.11
CA ALA A 295 -2.02 13.21 -18.24
C ALA A 295 -0.68 12.96 -17.53
N SER A 296 -0.71 12.41 -16.34
CA SER A 296 0.49 12.03 -15.57
C SER A 296 1.24 10.84 -16.20
N LEU A 297 0.49 9.90 -16.82
CA LEU A 297 1.06 8.79 -17.57
C LEU A 297 1.91 9.26 -18.77
N GLU A 298 1.43 10.24 -19.55
CA GLU A 298 2.20 10.81 -20.68
C GLU A 298 3.42 11.59 -20.17
N LYS A 299 3.25 12.35 -19.11
CA LYS A 299 4.30 13.19 -18.53
C LYS A 299 5.46 12.38 -17.94
N VAL A 300 5.19 11.22 -17.31
CA VAL A 300 6.24 10.39 -16.72
C VAL A 300 7.20 9.86 -17.78
N LYS A 301 6.69 9.50 -18.97
CA LYS A 301 7.52 9.06 -20.10
C LYS A 301 8.53 10.13 -20.50
N GLU A 302 8.11 11.37 -20.66
CA GLU A 302 8.98 12.49 -21.00
C GLU A 302 10.09 12.69 -19.94
N ILE A 303 9.71 12.62 -18.64
CA ILE A 303 10.66 12.81 -17.54
C ILE A 303 11.74 11.73 -17.51
N LEU A 304 11.36 10.47 -17.78
CA LEU A 304 12.28 9.31 -17.72
C LEU A 304 13.18 9.20 -18.97
N HIS A 305 12.75 9.76 -20.11
CA HIS A 305 13.56 9.75 -21.34
C HIS A 305 14.49 10.97 -21.48
N THR A 306 14.23 12.06 -20.73
CA THR A 306 15.03 13.30 -20.78
C THR A 306 16.19 13.32 -19.76
N THR A 307 16.36 12.28 -19.00
CA THR A 307 17.42 12.14 -17.97
C THR A 307 18.33 10.96 -18.23
#